data_605df8c56dd8b5fb67b1384549501ef2
#
_entry.id   605df8c56dd8b5fb67b1384549501ef2
#
_cell.length_a   1.000
_cell.length_b   1.000
_cell.length_c   1.000
_cell.angle_alpha   90.00
_cell.angle_beta   90.00
_cell.angle_gamma   90.00
#
_symmetry.space_group_name_H-M   'P 1'
#
loop_
_entity.id
_entity.type
_entity.pdbx_description
1 polymer ?
#
loop_
_entity_poly.entity_id
_entity_poly.type
_entity_poly.pdbx_seq_one_letter_code
_entity_poly.pdbx_strand_id
1 'polypeptide(L)'
;MYYYTYRIDILDGSGRYYLGQRRSRKKPEDDWRYKGSGRSLKNLYRRHGGYRRVRDGEFYKKTILGVYSSQEELDKAEKELIGDLFRNDYKCLNRISGK
;
A
#
# COMPACT_ATOMS: atom_id res chain seq x y z
N MET A 1 -6.87 -18.23 -2.72
CA MET A 1 -6.53 -16.96 -2.05
C MET A 1 -5.13 -16.55 -2.43
N TYR A 2 -4.93 -15.29 -2.73
CA TYR A 2 -3.64 -14.74 -3.13
C TYR A 2 -3.13 -13.80 -2.04
N TYR A 3 -1.84 -13.86 -1.77
CA TYR A 3 -1.19 -13.06 -0.72
C TYR A 3 -0.07 -12.27 -1.37
N TYR A 4 -0.10 -10.93 -1.24
CA TYR A 4 0.97 -10.15 -1.86
C TYR A 4 1.29 -8.90 -1.04
N THR A 5 2.53 -8.41 -1.22
CA THR A 5 2.94 -7.11 -0.70
C THR A 5 2.93 -6.11 -1.85
N TYR A 6 2.70 -4.86 -1.52
CA TYR A 6 2.61 -3.81 -2.53
C TYR A 6 3.18 -2.51 -2.00
N ARG A 7 3.48 -1.63 -2.93
CA ARG A 7 3.89 -0.27 -2.64
C ARG A 7 2.96 0.67 -3.39
N ILE A 8 2.49 1.71 -2.71
CA ILE A 8 1.74 2.80 -3.32
C ILE A 8 2.63 4.03 -3.31
N ASP A 9 2.91 4.59 -4.47
CA ASP A 9 3.63 5.84 -4.58
C ASP A 9 2.64 6.94 -4.91
N ILE A 10 2.69 8.06 -4.20
CA ILE A 10 1.79 9.19 -4.43
C ILE A 10 2.43 10.10 -5.47
N LEU A 11 1.68 10.38 -6.52
CA LEU A 11 2.19 11.08 -7.71
C LEU A 11 1.94 12.59 -7.66
N ASP A 12 2.02 13.18 -6.47
CA ASP A 12 1.80 14.61 -6.30
C ASP A 12 3.09 15.41 -6.12
N GLY A 13 4.23 14.77 -6.37
CA GLY A 13 5.52 15.42 -6.23
C GLY A 13 6.08 15.38 -4.82
N SER A 14 5.34 14.84 -3.85
CA SER A 14 5.79 14.80 -2.45
C SER A 14 6.79 13.69 -2.18
N GLY A 15 6.80 12.65 -3.00
CA GLY A 15 7.61 11.47 -2.74
C GLY A 15 7.05 10.56 -1.67
N ARG A 16 5.83 10.81 -1.19
CA ARG A 16 5.22 9.97 -0.16
C ARG A 16 4.83 8.61 -0.73
N TYR A 17 4.89 7.60 0.12
CA TYR A 17 4.57 6.24 -0.28
C TYR A 17 3.99 5.45 0.88
N TYR A 18 3.38 4.31 0.55
CA TYR A 18 2.79 3.40 1.51
C TYR A 18 3.16 1.97 1.14
N LEU A 19 3.52 1.17 2.14
CA LEU A 19 3.85 -0.25 1.96
C LEU A 19 2.82 -1.07 2.71
N GLY A 20 2.32 -2.13 2.09
CA GLY A 20 1.30 -2.94 2.75
C GLY A 20 1.23 -4.36 2.25
N GLN A 21 0.28 -5.10 2.82
CA GLN A 21 -0.01 -6.46 2.43
C GLN A 21 -1.49 -6.58 2.07
N ARG A 22 -1.79 -7.57 1.25
CA ARG A 22 -3.16 -7.81 0.80
C ARG A 22 -3.41 -9.29 0.67
N ARG A 23 -4.55 -9.73 1.17
CA ARG A 23 -5.08 -11.07 0.93
C ARG A 23 -6.31 -10.90 0.05
N SER A 24 -6.34 -11.55 -1.10
CA SER A 24 -7.39 -11.34 -2.08
C SER A 24 -7.75 -12.65 -2.77
N ARG A 25 -8.99 -12.74 -3.21
CA ARG A 25 -9.42 -13.86 -4.05
C ARG A 25 -8.99 -13.65 -5.50
N LYS A 26 -8.62 -12.43 -5.84
CA LYS A 26 -8.17 -12.10 -7.19
C LYS A 26 -6.65 -12.15 -7.25
N LYS A 27 -6.13 -12.47 -8.43
CA LYS A 27 -4.69 -12.38 -8.65
C LYS A 27 -4.22 -10.96 -8.44
N PRO A 28 -2.97 -10.76 -8.03
CA PRO A 28 -2.48 -9.39 -7.78
C PRO A 28 -2.70 -8.44 -8.96
N GLU A 29 -2.46 -8.92 -10.18
CA GLU A 29 -2.63 -8.09 -11.38
C GLU A 29 -4.08 -7.75 -11.67
N ASP A 30 -5.02 -8.52 -11.12
CA ASP A 30 -6.45 -8.27 -11.30
C ASP A 30 -7.08 -7.53 -10.13
N ASP A 31 -6.32 -7.29 -9.07
CA ASP A 31 -6.82 -6.69 -7.84
C ASP A 31 -6.61 -5.16 -7.86
N TRP A 32 -6.88 -4.55 -9.00
CA TRP A 32 -6.59 -3.13 -9.23
C TRP A 32 -7.52 -2.19 -8.45
N ARG A 33 -8.67 -2.67 -8.02
CA ARG A 33 -9.59 -1.83 -7.23
C ARG A 33 -9.11 -1.61 -5.81
N TYR A 34 -8.21 -2.45 -5.33
CA TYR A 34 -7.65 -2.29 -4.01
C TYR A 34 -6.47 -1.32 -4.09
N LYS A 35 -6.57 -0.19 -3.40
CA LYS A 35 -5.63 0.93 -3.50
C LYS A 35 -4.89 1.19 -2.20
N GLY A 36 -4.85 0.22 -1.32
CA GLY A 36 -4.20 0.36 -0.03
C GLY A 36 -5.21 0.56 1.10
N SER A 37 -4.76 0.49 2.35
CA SER A 37 -5.68 0.48 3.48
C SER A 37 -5.28 1.35 4.66
N GLY A 38 -4.10 1.93 4.70
CA GLY A 38 -3.68 2.73 5.85
C GLY A 38 -4.55 3.97 6.05
N ARG A 39 -4.68 4.40 7.30
CA ARG A 39 -5.49 5.58 7.62
C ARG A 39 -4.94 6.83 6.91
N SER A 40 -3.64 7.04 6.98
CA SER A 40 -3.01 8.21 6.34
C SER A 40 -3.26 8.19 4.84
N LEU A 41 -3.16 7.01 4.23
CA LEU A 41 -3.38 6.86 2.79
C LEU A 41 -4.83 7.15 2.43
N LYS A 42 -5.78 6.62 3.21
CA LYS A 42 -7.20 6.86 2.95
C LYS A 42 -7.57 8.33 3.13
N ASN A 43 -6.99 8.98 4.13
CA ASN A 43 -7.23 10.41 4.34
C ASN A 43 -6.71 11.23 3.17
N LEU A 44 -5.56 10.84 2.63
CA LEU A 44 -4.99 11.51 1.46
C LEU A 44 -5.89 11.35 0.25
N TYR A 45 -6.38 10.12 0.02
CA TYR A 45 -7.32 9.88 -1.08
C TYR A 45 -8.60 10.71 -0.92
N ARG A 46 -9.08 10.85 0.31
CA ARG A 46 -10.30 11.63 0.58
C ARG A 46 -10.14 13.07 0.15
N ARG A 47 -8.97 13.66 0.37
CA ARG A 47 -8.71 15.05 -0.03
C ARG A 47 -8.68 15.21 -1.54
N HIS A 48 -8.49 14.13 -2.29
CA HIS A 48 -8.33 14.17 -3.74
C HIS A 48 -9.48 13.48 -4.46
N GLY A 49 -10.66 13.51 -3.89
CA GLY A 49 -11.86 13.01 -4.53
C GLY A 49 -12.41 11.71 -3.97
N GLY A 50 -11.63 11.03 -3.12
CA GLY A 50 -12.08 9.81 -2.46
C GLY A 50 -11.46 8.55 -3.06
N TYR A 51 -11.55 7.47 -2.30
CA TYR A 51 -10.94 6.19 -2.64
C TYR A 51 -11.36 5.67 -4.02
N ARG A 52 -12.62 5.89 -4.37
CA ARG A 52 -13.14 5.37 -5.64
C ARG A 52 -12.70 6.20 -6.85
N ARG A 53 -12.35 7.47 -6.64
CA ARG A 53 -12.07 8.38 -7.74
C ARG A 53 -10.60 8.47 -8.09
N VAL A 54 -9.71 8.21 -7.13
CA VAL A 54 -8.28 8.23 -7.43
C VAL A 54 -7.93 7.06 -8.35
N ARG A 55 -7.05 7.29 -9.32
CA ARG A 55 -6.73 6.30 -10.34
C ARG A 55 -5.25 6.01 -10.39
N ASP A 56 -4.93 4.73 -10.63
CA ASP A 56 -3.56 4.28 -10.82
C ASP A 56 -2.96 4.99 -12.04
N GLY A 57 -1.78 5.56 -11.84
CA GLY A 57 -1.10 6.30 -12.88
C GLY A 57 -1.44 7.77 -12.93
N GLU A 58 -2.48 8.22 -12.21
CA GLU A 58 -2.86 9.63 -12.14
C GLU A 58 -2.49 10.23 -10.79
N PHE A 59 -3.02 9.68 -9.70
CA PHE A 59 -2.72 10.18 -8.37
C PHE A 59 -1.77 9.28 -7.60
N TYR A 60 -1.81 7.99 -7.89
CA TYR A 60 -0.96 7.02 -7.22
C TYR A 60 -0.46 5.99 -8.22
N LYS A 61 0.58 5.26 -7.84
CA LYS A 61 1.10 4.14 -8.62
C LYS A 61 1.23 2.95 -7.68
N LYS A 62 0.51 1.86 -7.99
CA LYS A 62 0.58 0.63 -7.21
C LYS A 62 1.56 -0.34 -7.86
N THR A 63 2.51 -0.84 -7.09
CA THR A 63 3.50 -1.80 -7.56
C THR A 63 3.42 -3.05 -6.69
N ILE A 64 3.34 -4.22 -7.32
CA ILE A 64 3.35 -5.49 -6.62
C ILE A 64 4.81 -5.85 -6.34
N LEU A 65 5.14 -6.04 -5.07
CA LEU A 65 6.52 -6.29 -4.65
C LEU A 65 6.83 -7.79 -4.53
N GLY A 66 5.86 -8.57 -4.06
CA GLY A 66 6.06 -10.00 -3.91
C GLY A 66 4.74 -10.72 -3.71
N VAL A 67 4.72 -12.01 -4.08
CA VAL A 67 3.54 -12.85 -3.92
C VAL A 67 3.93 -14.05 -3.07
N TYR A 68 3.07 -14.42 -2.12
CA TYR A 68 3.38 -15.43 -1.12
C TYR A 68 2.29 -16.48 -1.09
N SER A 69 2.56 -17.62 -0.48
CA SER A 69 1.63 -18.76 -0.49
C SER A 69 0.81 -18.88 0.80
N SER A 70 1.11 -18.09 1.82
CA SER A 70 0.38 -18.18 3.08
C SER A 70 0.36 -16.82 3.78
N GLN A 71 -0.57 -16.66 4.72
CA GLN A 71 -0.66 -15.46 5.54
C GLN A 71 0.59 -15.30 6.38
N GLU A 72 1.15 -16.39 6.87
CA GLU A 72 2.35 -16.36 7.70
C GLU A 72 3.55 -15.79 6.94
N GLU A 73 3.74 -16.26 5.71
CA GLU A 73 4.80 -15.73 4.85
C GLU A 73 4.57 -14.27 4.52
N LEU A 74 3.32 -13.91 4.28
CA LEU A 74 2.95 -12.53 3.98
C LEU A 74 3.28 -11.60 5.16
N ASP A 75 2.89 -11.99 6.37
CA ASP A 75 3.14 -11.18 7.56
C ASP A 75 4.64 -10.98 7.77
N LYS A 76 5.43 -12.02 7.58
CA LYS A 76 6.88 -11.94 7.71
C LYS A 76 7.47 -11.00 6.67
N ALA A 77 7.01 -11.11 5.43
CA ALA A 77 7.51 -10.29 4.33
C ALA A 77 7.19 -8.81 4.56
N GLU A 78 5.98 -8.51 5.01
CA GLU A 78 5.60 -7.13 5.28
C GLU A 78 6.44 -6.56 6.42
N LYS A 79 6.64 -7.32 7.47
CA LYS A 79 7.42 -6.88 8.61
C LYS A 79 8.86 -6.56 8.21
N GLU A 80 9.46 -7.39 7.37
CA GLU A 80 10.80 -7.14 6.87
C GLU A 80 10.84 -5.93 5.93
N LEU A 81 9.81 -5.79 5.12
CA LEU A 81 9.72 -4.71 4.15
C LEU A 81 9.61 -3.35 4.82
N ILE A 82 8.74 -3.24 5.81
CA ILE A 82 8.51 -1.98 6.50
C ILE A 82 9.65 -1.68 7.48
N GLY A 83 10.06 -2.67 8.29
CA GLY A 83 11.10 -2.50 9.28
C GLY A 83 10.85 -1.24 10.11
N ASP A 84 11.79 -0.33 10.11
CA ASP A 84 11.69 0.93 10.85
C ASP A 84 11.39 2.12 9.95
N LEU A 85 10.96 1.89 8.71
CA LEU A 85 10.71 2.99 7.78
C LEU A 85 9.72 4.00 8.32
N PHE A 86 8.69 3.51 9.04
CA PHE A 86 7.69 4.42 9.58
C PHE A 86 8.26 5.39 10.60
N ARG A 87 9.44 5.09 11.16
CA ARG A 87 10.12 5.98 12.11
C ARG A 87 11.18 6.83 11.45
N ASN A 88 11.85 6.29 10.43
CA ASN A 88 13.05 6.89 9.88
C ASN A 88 12.80 7.70 8.61
N ASP A 89 11.69 7.44 7.92
CA ASP A 89 11.36 8.10 6.67
C ASP A 89 10.01 8.79 6.81
N TYR A 90 10.04 10.13 6.94
CA TYR A 90 8.81 10.89 7.12
C TYR A 90 7.89 10.84 5.91
N LYS A 91 8.38 10.40 4.75
CA LYS A 91 7.57 10.24 3.54
C LYS A 91 6.78 8.95 3.55
N CYS A 92 7.09 8.03 4.45
CA CYS A 92 6.39 6.77 4.57
C CYS A 92 5.06 6.98 5.28
N LEU A 93 3.96 6.72 4.59
CA LEU A 93 2.62 6.92 5.15
C LEU A 93 2.25 5.88 6.19
N ASN A 94 3.05 4.82 6.34
CA ASN A 94 2.82 3.79 7.35
C ASN A 94 3.05 4.28 8.77
N ARG A 95 3.71 5.40 8.94
CA ARG A 95 4.11 5.89 10.26
C ARG A 95 2.96 6.06 11.24
N ILE A 96 1.75 6.21 10.73
CA ILE A 96 0.56 6.42 11.56
C ILE A 96 -0.31 5.17 11.59
N SER A 97 -0.15 4.28 10.62
CA SER A 97 -1.08 3.17 10.41
C SER A 97 -1.04 2.14 11.52
N GLY A 98 0.01 2.08 12.31
CA GLY A 98 0.12 1.14 13.41
C GLY A 98 -0.63 1.55 14.66
N LYS A 99 -1.34 2.62 14.60
CA LYS A 99 -2.00 3.17 15.80
C LYS A 99 -3.47 3.34 15.58
#